data_5c7e3d52b126b7269c21b134eb4e56e9
#
_entry.id   5c7e3d52b126b7269c21b134eb4e56e9
#
_cell.length_a   1.000
_cell.length_b   1.000
_cell.length_c   1.000
_cell.angle_alpha   90.00
_cell.angle_beta   90.00
_cell.angle_gamma   90.00
#
_symmetry.space_group_name_H-M   'P 1'
#
loop_
_entity.id
_entity.type
_entity.pdbx_description
1 polymer ?
#
loop_
_entity_poly.entity_id
_entity_poly.type
_entity_poly.pdbx_seq_one_letter_code
_entity_poly.pdbx_strand_id
1 'polypeptide(L)'
;TQVFLSPQGDHYRTRLTHTLEVSQTARTVARALKLNEDLVEAIALGHDLGHTPFGHAGEAALNAVHPGGFKHAEQSVRVVEVLEKEGRGLNLTWEVRDGILNHRTAGNPSTLEGQVVRLCDKISYIHHDMDDAIRAGLLSEDDIPITLRVVLGDTCRERLNTLIHDIVENSYGQDSIRQSPNMAEAMR
;
A
#
# COMPACT_ATOMS: atom_id res chain seq x y z
N THR A 1 1.51 -7.75 -4.66
CA THR A 1 2.97 -7.79 -4.56
C THR A 1 3.59 -9.16 -4.28
N GLN A 2 3.03 -10.25 -4.68
CA GLN A 2 3.64 -11.58 -4.82
C GLN A 2 2.92 -12.41 -5.87
N VAL A 3 2.42 -11.76 -6.90
CA VAL A 3 1.82 -12.42 -8.04
C VAL A 3 2.88 -13.23 -8.80
N PHE A 4 4.08 -12.65 -8.95
CA PHE A 4 5.20 -13.30 -9.59
C PHE A 4 6.18 -13.83 -8.54
N LEU A 5 6.44 -15.13 -8.60
CA LEU A 5 7.48 -15.78 -7.79
C LEU A 5 8.76 -15.81 -8.62
N SER A 6 9.72 -14.98 -8.31
CA SER A 6 11.06 -15.08 -8.90
C SER A 6 12.05 -15.58 -7.87
N PRO A 7 12.60 -16.77 -8.03
CA PRO A 7 13.63 -17.27 -7.14
C PRO A 7 15.03 -16.69 -7.43
N GLN A 8 15.23 -15.98 -8.55
CA GLN A 8 16.55 -15.49 -8.93
C GLN A 8 16.45 -14.10 -9.61
N GLY A 9 17.15 -13.12 -9.06
CA GLY A 9 17.37 -11.79 -9.62
C GLY A 9 16.50 -10.68 -9.01
N ASP A 10 16.97 -9.43 -9.17
CA ASP A 10 16.33 -8.20 -8.64
C ASP A 10 15.20 -7.67 -9.53
N HIS A 11 14.65 -8.51 -10.43
CA HIS A 11 13.71 -8.06 -11.45
C HIS A 11 12.27 -7.91 -10.97
N TYR A 12 11.88 -8.61 -9.91
CA TYR A 12 10.53 -8.57 -9.37
C TYR A 12 10.50 -8.01 -7.96
N ARG A 13 9.42 -7.30 -7.62
CA ARG A 13 9.26 -6.69 -6.29
C ARG A 13 9.07 -7.75 -5.22
N THR A 14 9.86 -7.61 -4.15
CA THR A 14 9.67 -8.35 -2.90
C THR A 14 8.78 -7.54 -1.96
N ARG A 15 8.29 -8.15 -0.89
CA ARG A 15 7.56 -7.41 0.16
C ARG A 15 8.37 -6.28 0.75
N LEU A 16 9.67 -6.50 0.98
CA LEU A 16 10.54 -5.47 1.53
C LEU A 16 10.64 -4.27 0.59
N THR A 17 10.86 -4.49 -0.70
CA THR A 17 10.92 -3.39 -1.68
C THR A 17 9.59 -2.68 -1.79
N HIS A 18 8.46 -3.40 -1.81
CA HIS A 18 7.13 -2.80 -1.76
C HIS A 18 6.94 -1.92 -0.53
N THR A 19 7.23 -2.44 0.66
CA THR A 19 7.12 -1.68 1.92
C THR A 19 7.93 -0.39 1.90
N LEU A 20 9.16 -0.43 1.38
CA LEU A 20 10.02 0.76 1.24
C LEU A 20 9.47 1.76 0.23
N GLU A 21 8.91 1.31 -0.89
CA GLU A 21 8.30 2.18 -1.90
C GLU A 21 7.00 2.82 -1.38
N VAL A 22 6.17 2.08 -0.66
CA VAL A 22 5.00 2.63 0.05
C VAL A 22 5.44 3.70 1.04
N SER A 23 6.45 3.42 1.86
CA SER A 23 6.99 4.38 2.82
C SER A 23 7.51 5.64 2.14
N GLN A 24 8.29 5.52 1.09
CA GLN A 24 8.82 6.66 0.34
C GLN A 24 7.72 7.51 -0.29
N THR A 25 6.76 6.88 -0.94
CA THR A 25 5.63 7.56 -1.59
C THR A 25 4.75 8.26 -0.55
N ALA A 26 4.40 7.56 0.51
CA ALA A 26 3.56 8.10 1.58
C ALA A 26 4.24 9.27 2.32
N ARG A 27 5.54 9.18 2.62
CA ARG A 27 6.30 10.29 3.19
C ARG A 27 6.39 11.50 2.27
N THR A 28 6.47 11.28 0.95
CA THR A 28 6.45 12.38 -0.02
C THR A 28 5.12 13.14 0.03
N VAL A 29 4.00 12.43 0.08
CA VAL A 29 2.66 13.01 0.25
C VAL A 29 2.54 13.71 1.61
N ALA A 30 2.96 13.05 2.69
CA ALA A 30 2.90 13.60 4.04
C ALA A 30 3.68 14.91 4.17
N ARG A 31 4.89 14.97 3.59
CA ARG A 31 5.71 16.21 3.56
C ARG A 31 5.01 17.33 2.82
N ALA A 32 4.40 17.06 1.66
CA ALA A 32 3.66 18.06 0.89
C ALA A 32 2.44 18.58 1.66
N LEU A 33 1.76 17.72 2.41
CA LEU A 33 0.60 18.04 3.23
C LEU A 33 0.97 18.56 4.64
N LYS A 34 2.26 18.62 5.00
CA LYS A 34 2.78 19.00 6.33
C LYS A 34 2.26 18.12 7.47
N LEU A 35 2.12 16.83 7.19
CA LEU A 35 1.78 15.79 8.16
C LEU A 35 3.04 15.22 8.84
N ASN A 36 2.84 14.34 9.83
CA ASN A 36 3.92 13.70 10.56
C ASN A 36 4.53 12.56 9.72
N GLU A 37 5.71 12.82 9.11
CA GLU A 37 6.42 11.85 8.26
C GLU A 37 6.87 10.60 9.05
N ASP A 38 7.23 10.74 10.32
CA ASP A 38 7.70 9.61 11.14
C ASP A 38 6.55 8.66 11.47
N LEU A 39 5.34 9.21 11.71
CA LEU A 39 4.13 8.39 11.88
C LEU A 39 3.78 7.64 10.60
N VAL A 40 3.83 8.31 9.45
CA VAL A 40 3.62 7.69 8.14
C VAL A 40 4.62 6.55 7.89
N GLU A 41 5.91 6.78 8.16
CA GLU A 41 6.95 5.76 7.99
C GLU A 41 6.71 4.55 8.90
N ALA A 42 6.39 4.77 10.18
CA ALA A 42 6.13 3.70 11.12
C ALA A 42 4.93 2.83 10.70
N ILE A 43 3.83 3.45 10.24
CA ILE A 43 2.66 2.73 9.71
C ILE A 43 3.05 1.96 8.45
N ALA A 44 3.73 2.60 7.49
CA ALA A 44 4.12 1.98 6.23
C ALA A 44 5.06 0.78 6.43
N LEU A 45 6.02 0.88 7.35
CA LEU A 45 6.92 -0.24 7.66
C LEU A 45 6.21 -1.42 8.33
N GLY A 46 5.13 -1.16 9.08
CA GLY A 46 4.40 -2.16 9.83
C GLY A 46 3.21 -2.80 9.12
N HIS A 47 2.68 -2.18 8.06
CA HIS A 47 1.36 -2.54 7.53
C HIS A 47 1.25 -4.00 7.06
N ASP A 48 2.29 -4.54 6.43
CA ASP A 48 2.31 -5.84 5.77
C ASP A 48 3.05 -6.96 6.54
N LEU A 49 3.47 -6.73 7.80
CA LEU A 49 4.24 -7.69 8.60
C LEU A 49 3.51 -9.03 8.81
N GLY A 50 2.19 -9.01 8.88
CA GLY A 50 1.36 -10.20 9.09
C GLY A 50 0.93 -10.90 7.81
N HIS A 51 1.41 -10.48 6.65
CA HIS A 51 0.98 -11.07 5.39
C HIS A 51 1.53 -12.49 5.20
N THR A 52 0.72 -13.36 4.61
CA THR A 52 1.05 -14.77 4.38
C THR A 52 1.98 -14.97 3.18
N PRO A 53 2.69 -16.11 3.08
CA PRO A 53 3.23 -16.56 1.81
C PRO A 53 2.12 -16.62 0.74
N PHE A 54 2.46 -16.37 -0.52
CA PHE A 54 1.54 -16.31 -1.67
C PHE A 54 0.50 -15.16 -1.61
N GLY A 55 0.78 -14.10 -0.85
CA GLY A 55 -0.04 -12.90 -0.83
C GLY A 55 -1.52 -13.15 -0.47
N HIS A 56 -2.43 -12.52 -1.19
CA HIS A 56 -3.88 -12.65 -0.93
C HIS A 56 -4.42 -14.07 -1.16
N ALA A 57 -3.79 -14.87 -2.05
CA ALA A 57 -4.18 -16.27 -2.23
C ALA A 57 -3.90 -17.08 -0.95
N GLY A 58 -2.74 -16.87 -0.33
CA GLY A 58 -2.40 -17.49 0.95
C GLY A 58 -3.30 -17.01 2.09
N GLU A 59 -3.63 -15.72 2.12
CA GLU A 59 -4.60 -15.17 3.08
C GLU A 59 -5.98 -15.83 2.93
N ALA A 60 -6.48 -15.93 1.70
CA ALA A 60 -7.77 -16.58 1.44
C ALA A 60 -7.77 -18.05 1.86
N ALA A 61 -6.69 -18.79 1.57
CA ALA A 61 -6.55 -20.17 1.99
C ALA A 61 -6.54 -20.33 3.52
N LEU A 62 -5.76 -19.51 4.23
CA LEU A 62 -5.74 -19.54 5.70
C LEU A 62 -7.08 -19.12 6.30
N ASN A 63 -7.71 -18.09 5.74
CA ASN A 63 -9.02 -17.65 6.20
C ASN A 63 -10.10 -18.74 6.06
N ALA A 64 -9.99 -19.58 5.03
CA ALA A 64 -10.93 -20.67 4.81
C ALA A 64 -10.75 -21.85 5.79
N VAL A 65 -9.54 -22.11 6.27
CA VAL A 65 -9.24 -23.28 7.11
C VAL A 65 -9.12 -22.95 8.61
N HIS A 66 -8.84 -21.70 8.95
CA HIS A 66 -8.69 -21.29 10.34
C HIS A 66 -10.07 -21.00 10.96
N PRO A 67 -10.46 -21.62 12.08
CA PRO A 67 -11.79 -21.48 12.67
C PRO A 67 -12.21 -20.04 13.02
N GLY A 68 -11.23 -19.18 13.36
CA GLY A 68 -11.45 -17.76 13.68
C GLY A 68 -11.33 -16.82 12.46
N GLY A 69 -11.11 -17.37 11.26
CA GLY A 69 -10.72 -16.58 10.10
C GLY A 69 -9.28 -16.05 10.19
N PHE A 70 -8.81 -15.45 9.12
CA PHE A 70 -7.47 -14.86 9.06
C PHE A 70 -7.48 -13.57 8.22
N LYS A 71 -6.90 -12.51 8.76
CA LYS A 71 -6.66 -11.25 8.04
C LYS A 71 -5.25 -10.76 8.32
N HIS A 72 -4.49 -10.46 7.26
CA HIS A 72 -3.10 -10.04 7.42
C HIS A 72 -2.95 -8.75 8.25
N ALA A 73 -3.89 -7.80 8.15
CA ALA A 73 -3.85 -6.57 8.94
C ALA A 73 -3.97 -6.84 10.46
N GLU A 74 -4.87 -7.73 10.86
CA GLU A 74 -5.01 -8.17 12.26
C GLU A 74 -3.76 -8.93 12.72
N GLN A 75 -3.20 -9.75 11.84
CA GLN A 75 -1.94 -10.46 12.11
C GLN A 75 -0.75 -9.49 12.19
N SER A 76 -0.70 -8.43 11.38
CA SER A 76 0.34 -7.40 11.48
C SER A 76 0.33 -6.74 12.87
N VAL A 77 -0.86 -6.37 13.37
CA VAL A 77 -0.99 -5.83 14.73
C VAL A 77 -0.54 -6.87 15.76
N ARG A 78 -0.97 -8.14 15.62
CA ARG A 78 -0.55 -9.21 16.54
C ARG A 78 0.97 -9.40 16.54
N VAL A 79 1.64 -9.30 15.39
CA VAL A 79 3.10 -9.37 15.31
C VAL A 79 3.73 -8.29 16.16
N VAL A 80 3.36 -7.04 15.97
CA VAL A 80 3.98 -5.90 16.66
C VAL A 80 3.59 -5.77 18.13
N GLU A 81 2.41 -6.25 18.54
CA GLU A 81 1.95 -6.15 19.93
C GLU A 81 2.33 -7.35 20.78
N VAL A 82 2.39 -8.55 20.19
CA VAL A 82 2.44 -9.80 20.97
C VAL A 82 3.66 -10.66 20.62
N LEU A 83 4.04 -10.76 19.32
CA LEU A 83 5.04 -11.76 18.93
C LEU A 83 6.47 -11.21 19.01
N GLU A 84 6.67 -9.96 18.68
CA GLU A 84 8.01 -9.34 18.68
C GLU A 84 8.63 -9.26 20.09
N LYS A 85 9.97 -9.16 20.13
CA LYS A 85 10.75 -9.07 21.37
C LYS A 85 10.41 -10.18 22.38
N GLU A 86 10.36 -11.42 21.92
CA GLU A 86 10.11 -12.59 22.79
C GLU A 86 8.75 -12.50 23.52
N GLY A 87 7.72 -12.05 22.82
CA GLY A 87 6.36 -11.97 23.38
C GLY A 87 6.05 -10.67 24.13
N ARG A 88 6.97 -9.68 24.12
CA ARG A 88 6.75 -8.39 24.80
C ARG A 88 6.16 -7.31 23.91
N GLY A 89 6.19 -7.52 22.60
CA GLY A 89 5.76 -6.54 21.62
C GLY A 89 6.69 -5.32 21.48
N LEU A 90 6.41 -4.47 20.52
CA LEU A 90 7.20 -3.28 20.21
C LEU A 90 6.78 -2.03 20.99
N ASN A 91 5.67 -2.07 21.71
CA ASN A 91 5.12 -0.93 22.44
C ASN A 91 4.87 0.30 21.52
N LEU A 92 4.26 0.06 20.36
CA LEU A 92 3.91 1.13 19.41
C LEU A 92 2.75 1.99 19.92
N THR A 93 2.71 3.24 19.47
CA THR A 93 1.60 4.15 19.80
C THR A 93 0.28 3.66 19.19
N TRP A 94 -0.83 4.15 19.69
CA TRP A 94 -2.14 3.79 19.19
C TRP A 94 -2.31 4.16 17.70
N GLU A 95 -1.81 5.31 17.30
CA GLU A 95 -1.92 5.83 15.93
C GLU A 95 -1.21 4.93 14.92
N VAL A 96 -0.04 4.39 15.28
CA VAL A 96 0.69 3.43 14.43
C VAL A 96 -0.12 2.14 14.29
N ARG A 97 -0.66 1.60 15.40
CA ARG A 97 -1.45 0.37 15.39
C ARG A 97 -2.77 0.53 14.63
N ASP A 98 -3.45 1.66 14.80
CA ASP A 98 -4.66 2.00 14.04
C ASP A 98 -4.37 2.06 12.52
N GLY A 99 -3.29 2.73 12.14
CA GLY A 99 -2.85 2.81 10.76
C GLY A 99 -2.53 1.44 10.16
N ILE A 100 -1.79 0.58 10.90
CA ILE A 100 -1.50 -0.81 10.48
C ILE A 100 -2.79 -1.62 10.33
N LEU A 101 -3.71 -1.55 11.28
CA LEU A 101 -4.96 -2.32 11.24
C LEU A 101 -5.86 -1.93 10.07
N ASN A 102 -5.91 -0.64 9.77
CA ASN A 102 -6.87 -0.04 8.84
C ASN A 102 -6.26 0.34 7.48
N HIS A 103 -5.05 -0.14 7.13
CA HIS A 103 -4.38 0.23 5.87
C HIS A 103 -5.09 -0.31 4.62
N ARG A 104 -5.89 -1.38 4.73
CA ARG A 104 -6.58 -1.98 3.59
C ARG A 104 -7.57 -1.01 2.94
N THR A 105 -7.86 -1.22 1.65
CA THR A 105 -8.80 -0.38 0.88
C THR A 105 -10.15 -0.17 1.56
N ALA A 106 -10.68 -1.20 2.24
CA ALA A 106 -11.94 -1.13 2.98
C ALA A 106 -11.78 -0.55 4.41
N GLY A 107 -10.55 -0.31 4.87
CA GLY A 107 -10.27 0.25 6.18
C GLY A 107 -10.48 1.76 6.24
N ASN A 108 -10.60 2.28 7.44
CA ASN A 108 -10.78 3.70 7.69
C ASN A 108 -9.84 4.15 8.83
N PRO A 109 -8.57 4.43 8.54
CA PRO A 109 -7.62 4.94 9.54
C PRO A 109 -8.11 6.25 10.16
N SER A 110 -7.94 6.38 11.46
CA SER A 110 -8.41 7.54 12.21
C SER A 110 -7.53 8.77 12.02
N THR A 111 -6.25 8.59 11.64
CA THR A 111 -5.31 9.68 11.41
C THR A 111 -5.17 9.97 9.91
N LEU A 112 -4.83 11.22 9.56
CA LEU A 112 -4.54 11.59 8.18
C LEU A 112 -3.33 10.83 7.64
N GLU A 113 -2.33 10.58 8.47
CA GLU A 113 -1.14 9.80 8.15
C GLU A 113 -1.50 8.35 7.76
N GLY A 114 -2.38 7.71 8.52
CA GLY A 114 -2.91 6.38 8.19
C GLY A 114 -3.68 6.37 6.88
N GLN A 115 -4.48 7.41 6.61
CA GLN A 115 -5.20 7.55 5.34
C GLN A 115 -4.25 7.75 4.16
N VAL A 116 -3.14 8.50 4.34
CA VAL A 116 -2.07 8.62 3.33
C VAL A 116 -1.46 7.25 3.02
N VAL A 117 -1.07 6.50 4.05
CA VAL A 117 -0.48 5.16 3.84
C VAL A 117 -1.45 4.24 3.09
N ARG A 118 -2.73 4.22 3.46
CA ARG A 118 -3.77 3.42 2.81
C ARG A 118 -3.89 3.71 1.30
N LEU A 119 -3.85 4.98 0.90
CA LEU A 119 -3.92 5.34 -0.52
C LEU A 119 -2.61 5.04 -1.25
N CYS A 120 -1.47 5.32 -0.61
CA CYS A 120 -0.15 5.07 -1.19
C CYS A 120 0.14 3.57 -1.36
N ASP A 121 -0.32 2.73 -0.42
CA ASP A 121 -0.25 1.28 -0.56
C ASP A 121 -1.02 0.82 -1.80
N LYS A 122 -2.28 1.26 -1.97
CA LYS A 122 -3.07 0.95 -3.16
C LYS A 122 -2.38 1.39 -4.46
N ILE A 123 -1.86 2.61 -4.51
CA ILE A 123 -1.12 3.13 -5.67
C ILE A 123 0.10 2.25 -5.96
N SER A 124 0.87 1.94 -4.93
CA SER A 124 2.12 1.18 -5.06
C SER A 124 1.86 -0.23 -5.58
N TYR A 125 0.89 -0.97 -5.03
CA TYR A 125 0.66 -2.34 -5.49
C TYR A 125 0.13 -2.39 -6.94
N ILE A 126 -0.78 -1.48 -7.35
CA ILE A 126 -1.25 -1.42 -8.73
C ILE A 126 -0.09 -1.10 -9.69
N HIS A 127 0.73 -0.13 -9.31
CA HIS A 127 1.89 0.27 -10.08
C HIS A 127 2.90 -0.86 -10.25
N HIS A 128 3.19 -1.60 -9.15
CA HIS A 128 4.13 -2.71 -9.17
C HIS A 128 3.60 -3.91 -9.98
N ASP A 129 2.36 -4.27 -9.79
CA ASP A 129 1.77 -5.41 -10.50
C ASP A 129 1.71 -5.13 -12.01
N MET A 130 1.44 -3.88 -12.40
CA MET A 130 1.48 -3.45 -13.81
C MET A 130 2.91 -3.49 -14.38
N ASP A 131 3.89 -2.94 -13.68
CA ASP A 131 5.29 -2.93 -14.11
C ASP A 131 5.84 -4.37 -14.21
N ASP A 132 5.54 -5.22 -13.24
CA ASP A 132 5.95 -6.63 -13.25
C ASP A 132 5.27 -7.41 -14.39
N ALA A 133 4.00 -7.14 -14.70
CA ALA A 133 3.29 -7.75 -15.82
C ALA A 133 3.89 -7.33 -17.17
N ILE A 134 4.24 -6.06 -17.33
CA ILE A 134 4.91 -5.55 -18.54
C ILE A 134 6.29 -6.20 -18.69
N ARG A 135 7.08 -6.26 -17.62
CA ARG A 135 8.40 -6.91 -17.63
C ARG A 135 8.33 -8.41 -17.95
N ALA A 136 7.27 -9.08 -17.48
CA ALA A 136 7.02 -10.49 -17.78
C ALA A 136 6.50 -10.73 -19.20
N GLY A 137 6.25 -9.66 -19.97
CA GLY A 137 5.67 -9.77 -21.32
C GLY A 137 4.20 -10.23 -21.35
N LEU A 138 3.50 -10.12 -20.21
CA LEU A 138 2.08 -10.46 -20.10
C LEU A 138 1.18 -9.27 -20.45
N LEU A 139 1.72 -8.06 -20.36
CA LEU A 139 1.04 -6.79 -20.66
C LEU A 139 2.02 -5.90 -21.42
N SER A 140 1.52 -5.05 -22.30
CA SER A 140 2.27 -3.96 -22.91
C SER A 140 1.65 -2.61 -22.52
N GLU A 141 2.39 -1.51 -22.62
CA GLU A 141 1.82 -0.17 -22.39
C GLU A 141 0.64 0.13 -23.32
N ASP A 142 0.62 -0.45 -24.52
CA ASP A 142 -0.46 -0.28 -25.50
C ASP A 142 -1.74 -1.04 -25.15
N ASP A 143 -1.67 -2.02 -24.25
CA ASP A 143 -2.85 -2.74 -23.75
C ASP A 143 -3.64 -1.91 -22.72
N ILE A 144 -3.01 -0.85 -22.17
CA ILE A 144 -3.68 0.05 -21.23
C ILE A 144 -4.66 0.92 -22.01
N PRO A 145 -5.96 0.92 -21.63
CA PRO A 145 -6.98 1.70 -22.31
C PRO A 145 -6.59 3.17 -22.45
N ILE A 146 -6.75 3.72 -23.65
CA ILE A 146 -6.39 5.13 -23.96
C ILE A 146 -7.08 6.11 -22.99
N THR A 147 -8.29 5.81 -22.54
CA THR A 147 -9.02 6.61 -21.56
C THR A 147 -8.30 6.71 -20.23
N LEU A 148 -7.63 5.65 -19.79
CA LEU A 148 -6.81 5.65 -18.57
C LEU A 148 -5.47 6.35 -18.80
N ARG A 149 -4.84 6.14 -19.95
CA ARG A 149 -3.59 6.81 -20.30
C ARG A 149 -3.75 8.34 -20.36
N VAL A 150 -4.84 8.82 -20.91
CA VAL A 150 -5.15 10.27 -20.93
C VAL A 150 -5.31 10.87 -19.54
N VAL A 151 -5.87 10.11 -18.60
CA VAL A 151 -6.13 10.59 -17.23
C VAL A 151 -4.89 10.45 -16.35
N LEU A 152 -4.20 9.31 -16.43
CA LEU A 152 -3.10 8.96 -15.51
C LEU A 152 -1.72 9.31 -16.07
N GLY A 153 -1.54 9.23 -17.37
CA GLY A 153 -0.26 9.36 -18.08
C GLY A 153 0.12 8.09 -18.85
N ASP A 154 1.04 8.25 -19.81
CA ASP A 154 1.45 7.18 -20.71
C ASP A 154 2.49 6.23 -20.08
N THR A 155 3.32 6.75 -19.20
CA THR A 155 4.41 5.99 -18.58
C THR A 155 4.10 5.70 -17.10
N CYS A 156 4.70 4.64 -16.60
CA CYS A 156 4.69 4.25 -15.19
C CYS A 156 5.04 5.44 -14.27
N ARG A 157 6.06 6.22 -14.62
CA ARG A 157 6.50 7.40 -13.88
C ARG A 157 5.45 8.52 -13.89
N GLU A 158 4.84 8.79 -15.04
CA GLU A 158 3.80 9.81 -15.16
C GLU A 158 2.57 9.43 -14.34
N ARG A 159 2.14 8.18 -14.42
CA ARG A 159 1.00 7.67 -13.64
C ARG A 159 1.20 7.87 -12.15
N LEU A 160 2.39 7.49 -11.63
CA LEU A 160 2.70 7.67 -10.21
C LEU A 160 2.70 9.17 -9.83
N ASN A 161 3.34 10.01 -10.64
CA ASN A 161 3.41 11.44 -10.40
C ASN A 161 2.01 12.08 -10.39
N THR A 162 1.18 11.76 -11.37
CA THR A 162 -0.21 12.25 -11.47
C THR A 162 -1.03 11.89 -10.23
N LEU A 163 -0.94 10.63 -9.77
CA LEU A 163 -1.68 10.16 -8.61
C LEU A 163 -1.22 10.83 -7.30
N ILE A 164 0.09 11.06 -7.14
CA ILE A 164 0.64 11.75 -5.97
C ILE A 164 0.18 13.23 -5.96
N HIS A 165 0.28 13.91 -7.09
CA HIS A 165 -0.18 15.29 -7.21
C HIS A 165 -1.68 15.43 -6.93
N ASP A 166 -2.50 14.53 -7.49
CA ASP A 166 -3.94 14.52 -7.25
C ASP A 166 -4.29 14.39 -5.76
N ILE A 167 -3.63 13.48 -5.03
CA ILE A 167 -3.82 13.36 -3.59
C ILE A 167 -3.47 14.66 -2.86
N VAL A 168 -2.32 15.25 -3.17
CA VAL A 168 -1.86 16.47 -2.50
C VAL A 168 -2.81 17.63 -2.78
N GLU A 169 -3.19 17.86 -4.02
CA GLU A 169 -4.08 18.97 -4.40
C GLU A 169 -5.47 18.84 -3.79
N ASN A 170 -6.03 17.62 -3.73
CA ASN A 170 -7.38 17.40 -3.20
C ASN A 170 -7.41 17.28 -1.67
N SER A 171 -6.27 17.12 -1.01
CA SER A 171 -6.19 16.92 0.45
C SER A 171 -5.62 18.12 1.18
N TYR A 172 -4.94 19.05 0.51
CA TYR A 172 -4.28 20.17 1.17
C TYR A 172 -5.29 21.06 1.93
N GLY A 173 -5.09 21.21 3.23
CA GLY A 173 -5.98 21.99 4.10
C GLY A 173 -7.33 21.33 4.40
N GLN A 174 -7.50 20.04 4.05
CA GLN A 174 -8.70 19.26 4.36
C GLN A 174 -8.48 18.40 5.63
N ASP A 175 -9.58 17.93 6.20
CA ASP A 175 -9.63 17.02 7.35
C ASP A 175 -9.67 15.52 6.96
N SER A 176 -9.41 15.26 5.68
CA SER A 176 -9.39 13.89 5.12
C SER A 176 -8.49 13.84 3.89
N ILE A 177 -7.93 12.66 3.63
CA ILE A 177 -7.10 12.41 2.45
C ILE A 177 -7.99 11.91 1.32
N ARG A 178 -7.92 12.59 0.17
CA ARG A 178 -8.85 12.39 -0.95
C ARG A 178 -8.11 12.29 -2.28
N GLN A 179 -8.75 11.59 -3.20
CA GLN A 179 -8.45 11.65 -4.63
C GLN A 179 -9.61 12.35 -5.35
N SER A 180 -9.34 12.94 -6.49
CA SER A 180 -10.41 13.41 -7.38
C SER A 180 -11.29 12.23 -7.84
N PRO A 181 -12.57 12.47 -8.17
CA PRO A 181 -13.47 11.41 -8.64
C PRO A 181 -12.90 10.64 -9.84
N ASN A 182 -12.28 11.35 -10.79
CA ASN A 182 -11.70 10.75 -11.99
C ASN A 182 -10.53 9.82 -11.66
N MET A 183 -9.65 10.22 -10.73
CA MET A 183 -8.54 9.38 -10.29
C MET A 183 -9.01 8.19 -9.46
N ALA A 184 -9.99 8.40 -8.59
CA ALA A 184 -10.59 7.31 -7.80
C ALA A 184 -11.27 6.26 -8.70
N GLU A 185 -11.87 6.68 -9.81
CA GLU A 185 -12.46 5.77 -10.81
C GLU A 185 -11.39 5.04 -11.62
N ALA A 186 -10.36 5.76 -12.09
CA ALA A 186 -9.25 5.17 -12.84
C ALA A 186 -8.46 4.13 -12.04
N MET A 187 -8.54 4.18 -10.71
CA MET A 187 -7.91 3.25 -9.78
C MET A 187 -8.80 2.05 -9.37
N ARG A 188 -9.98 1.87 -9.97
CA ARG A 188 -10.88 0.73 -9.72
C ARG A 188 -10.61 -0.43 -10.62
#